data_5d8f00ff29eb2e7d8ab43d0eb64b8cb7
#
_entry.id   5d8f00ff29eb2e7d8ab43d0eb64b8cb7
#
_cell.length_a   1.000
_cell.length_b   1.000
_cell.length_c   1.000
_cell.angle_alpha   90.00
_cell.angle_beta   90.00
_cell.angle_gamma   90.00
#
_symmetry.space_group_name_H-M   'P 1'
#
loop_
_entity.id
_entity.type
_entity.pdbx_description
1 polymer ?
#
loop_
_entity_poly.entity_id
_entity_poly.type
_entity_poly.pdbx_seq_one_letter_code
_entity_poly.pdbx_strand_id
1 'polypeptide(L)'
;MVTCWKIKKWDEKSRAIAKLSSENQLLSSISNGPDPIFAAIVAPSKKTVNQCMDIICLCHFFDGNIIEEENYCILPNGEKLSKSIRKELRMLTAEERKRYHDALKKLKENGDFTNFANIHSEISLSGSSHAGPAFLPWHREFLKRFEIALKQIDPSLSIPYWDSTLESYLPNPQDSILFSDLFFGTTNDEGDVITGPFKNFTTINGDPNISRNIGNIGGVFKDLEIDYLMNKTSIDEILIFPAARNNCSVKVDFNGLEFIHANIHNFIGGDMFLTATAANDPIFYFHHSFVDFIWEMWRKNNQNREERENVYPKDMYDCFSELHFGTKLMKPFEEWKNIDGLKNEYIDNMYEYAPRPICSLSNLSCGSEFLFCFVNNGVGKCTAKIKINGNCKNFEGIKEACYEGICINGTCKSNSSNMTNPQIQLSNLKNDTLTI
;
A
#
# COMPACT_ATOMS: atom_id res chain seq x y z
N MET A 1 -31.48 9.81 -12.26
CA MET A 1 -32.51 9.45 -11.26
C MET A 1 -32.23 8.13 -10.52
N VAL A 2 -31.21 7.35 -10.89
CA VAL A 2 -30.86 6.06 -10.25
C VAL A 2 -29.90 6.22 -9.05
N THR A 3 -29.13 7.30 -9.00
CA THR A 3 -28.13 7.56 -7.94
C THR A 3 -28.74 8.00 -6.59
N CYS A 4 -29.92 8.59 -6.60
CA CYS A 4 -30.55 9.07 -5.35
C CYS A 4 -31.24 7.96 -4.52
N TRP A 5 -31.58 6.84 -5.15
CA TRP A 5 -32.26 5.73 -4.48
C TRP A 5 -31.32 4.79 -3.70
N LYS A 6 -30.08 4.64 -4.17
CA LYS A 6 -29.05 3.85 -3.46
C LYS A 6 -28.57 4.54 -2.19
N ILE A 7 -28.47 5.87 -2.18
CA ILE A 7 -28.03 6.63 -1.00
C ILE A 7 -29.05 6.56 0.14
N LYS A 8 -30.35 6.57 -0.14
CA LYS A 8 -31.38 6.43 0.90
C LYS A 8 -31.40 5.07 1.60
N LYS A 9 -31.12 3.99 0.88
CA LYS A 9 -31.10 2.64 1.46
C LYS A 9 -29.89 2.38 2.37
N TRP A 10 -28.78 3.13 2.15
CA TRP A 10 -27.57 3.07 2.97
C TRP A 10 -27.76 3.82 4.30
N ASP A 11 -28.42 4.95 4.30
CA ASP A 11 -28.66 5.76 5.50
C ASP A 11 -29.55 5.01 6.53
N GLU A 12 -30.51 4.23 6.08
CA GLU A 12 -31.36 3.39 6.94
C GLU A 12 -30.61 2.22 7.59
N LYS A 13 -29.65 1.61 6.88
CA LYS A 13 -28.83 0.49 7.42
C LYS A 13 -27.81 0.99 8.45
N SER A 14 -27.21 2.15 8.23
CA SER A 14 -26.28 2.79 9.16
C SER A 14 -26.97 3.25 10.46
N ARG A 15 -28.22 3.71 10.38
CA ARG A 15 -29.04 4.06 11.55
C ARG A 15 -29.49 2.82 12.36
N ALA A 16 -29.72 1.69 11.70
CA ALA A 16 -30.04 0.44 12.37
C ALA A 16 -28.88 -0.14 13.18
N ILE A 17 -27.64 -0.02 12.66
CA ILE A 17 -26.40 -0.46 13.33
C ILE A 17 -26.11 0.44 14.55
N ALA A 18 -26.28 1.76 14.41
CA ALA A 18 -26.12 2.70 15.53
C ALA A 18 -27.14 2.46 16.66
N LYS A 19 -28.35 1.97 16.33
CA LYS A 19 -29.38 1.69 17.33
C LYS A 19 -29.11 0.39 18.10
N LEU A 20 -28.51 -0.63 17.48
CA LEU A 20 -28.10 -1.86 18.14
C LEU A 20 -26.91 -1.67 19.12
N SER A 21 -26.01 -0.71 18.83
CA SER A 21 -24.91 -0.40 19.72
C SER A 21 -25.34 0.38 21.00
N SER A 22 -26.42 1.15 20.92
CA SER A 22 -26.94 1.89 22.07
C SER A 22 -27.77 1.02 23.03
N GLU A 23 -28.37 -0.08 22.56
CA GLU A 23 -29.12 -1.01 23.40
C GLU A 23 -28.21 -1.96 24.22
N ASN A 24 -26.99 -2.24 23.78
CA ASN A 24 -26.03 -3.04 24.52
C ASN A 24 -25.30 -2.27 25.65
N GLN A 25 -25.40 -0.95 25.72
CA GLN A 25 -24.84 -0.14 26.81
C GLN A 25 -25.75 -0.03 28.04
N LEU A 26 -27.00 -0.47 27.98
CA LEU A 26 -27.96 -0.32 29.07
C LEU A 26 -28.02 -1.51 30.07
N LEU A 27 -27.22 -2.55 29.88
CA LEU A 27 -27.27 -3.77 30.72
C LEU A 27 -26.12 -3.91 31.72
N SER A 28 -25.27 -2.89 31.93
CA SER A 28 -24.12 -2.97 32.84
C SER A 28 -24.24 -2.15 34.14
N SER A 29 -25.43 -1.72 34.53
CA SER A 29 -25.62 -1.03 35.83
C SER A 29 -26.61 -1.78 36.69
N ILE A 30 -26.16 -2.75 37.49
CA ILE A 30 -26.70 -3.13 38.79
C ILE A 30 -25.75 -4.19 39.42
N SER A 31 -24.92 -3.80 40.39
CA SER A 31 -24.68 -4.54 41.62
C SER A 31 -23.72 -3.77 42.54
N ASN A 32 -24.25 -3.20 43.61
CA ASN A 32 -23.48 -2.67 44.72
C ASN A 32 -23.32 -3.77 45.79
N GLY A 33 -22.09 -4.06 46.16
CA GLY A 33 -21.70 -4.78 47.36
C GLY A 33 -20.23 -4.51 47.69
N PRO A 34 -19.80 -4.34 48.94
CA PRO A 34 -18.44 -3.92 49.26
C PRO A 34 -17.45 -5.05 49.11
N ASP A 35 -16.41 -4.79 48.34
CA ASP A 35 -15.30 -5.72 48.01
C ASP A 35 -14.26 -5.82 49.12
N PRO A 36 -13.69 -7.02 49.35
CA PRO A 36 -12.41 -7.15 50.02
C PRO A 36 -11.26 -6.90 49.01
N ILE A 37 -10.32 -6.08 49.44
CA ILE A 37 -9.10 -5.72 48.72
C ILE A 37 -8.27 -6.98 48.45
N PHE A 38 -8.38 -7.54 47.23
CA PHE A 38 -7.36 -8.38 46.65
C PHE A 38 -6.69 -7.56 45.56
N ALA A 39 -5.51 -6.99 45.86
CA ALA A 39 -4.57 -6.56 44.84
C ALA A 39 -4.18 -7.83 44.05
N ALA A 40 -4.89 -8.07 42.95
CA ALA A 40 -4.44 -9.01 41.93
C ALA A 40 -3.10 -8.48 41.43
N ILE A 41 -2.02 -9.17 41.75
CA ILE A 41 -0.75 -9.03 41.07
C ILE A 41 -1.05 -9.43 39.62
N VAL A 42 -1.32 -8.45 38.78
CA VAL A 42 -1.44 -8.67 37.33
C VAL A 42 -0.05 -9.15 36.91
N ALA A 43 0.07 -10.46 36.66
CA ALA A 43 1.27 -11.00 36.06
C ALA A 43 1.54 -10.19 34.80
N PRO A 44 2.79 -9.74 34.54
CA PRO A 44 3.08 -8.97 33.34
C PRO A 44 2.60 -9.78 32.14
N SER A 45 1.71 -9.20 31.32
CA SER A 45 1.20 -9.85 30.13
C SER A 45 2.39 -10.28 29.31
N LYS A 46 2.47 -11.57 28.91
CA LYS A 46 3.54 -12.04 28.02
C LYS A 46 3.54 -11.15 26.78
N LYS A 47 4.71 -10.57 26.44
CA LYS A 47 4.88 -9.83 25.20
C LYS A 47 4.35 -10.68 24.04
N THR A 48 3.63 -10.06 23.12
CA THR A 48 3.22 -10.69 21.86
C THR A 48 4.27 -10.40 20.79
N VAL A 49 4.32 -11.19 19.73
CA VAL A 49 5.22 -10.98 18.58
C VAL A 49 5.07 -9.58 17.98
N ASN A 50 3.88 -8.99 18.04
CA ASN A 50 3.60 -7.65 17.54
C ASN A 50 4.28 -6.51 18.35
N GLN A 51 4.75 -6.81 19.55
CA GLN A 51 5.51 -5.85 20.38
C GLN A 51 7.02 -5.86 20.09
N CYS A 52 7.47 -6.74 19.19
CA CYS A 52 8.86 -6.74 18.75
C CYS A 52 9.19 -5.50 17.93
N MET A 53 10.35 -4.90 18.25
CA MET A 53 10.93 -3.74 17.56
C MET A 53 12.37 -4.02 17.10
N ASP A 54 12.77 -5.30 17.03
CA ASP A 54 14.06 -5.74 16.52
C ASP A 54 14.01 -7.22 16.09
N ILE A 55 15.04 -7.63 15.36
CA ILE A 55 15.16 -8.99 14.82
C ILE A 55 15.44 -10.02 15.93
N ILE A 56 16.11 -9.62 17.01
CA ILE A 56 16.41 -10.51 18.14
C ILE A 56 15.11 -10.94 18.81
N CYS A 57 14.21 -9.97 19.07
CA CYS A 57 12.88 -10.24 19.59
C CYS A 57 12.09 -11.18 18.69
N LEU A 58 12.03 -10.91 17.37
CA LEU A 58 11.35 -11.77 16.41
C LEU A 58 11.96 -13.17 16.35
N CYS A 59 13.29 -13.27 16.43
CA CYS A 59 14.01 -14.53 16.44
C CYS A 59 13.53 -15.46 17.57
N HIS A 60 13.37 -14.89 18.77
CA HIS A 60 12.87 -15.65 19.94
C HIS A 60 11.43 -16.15 19.73
N PHE A 61 10.57 -15.32 19.11
CA PHE A 61 9.19 -15.74 18.81
C PHE A 61 9.07 -16.78 17.72
N PHE A 62 10.10 -16.89 16.85
CA PHE A 62 10.14 -17.83 15.75
C PHE A 62 11.05 -19.05 16.07
N ASP A 63 11.41 -19.24 17.34
CA ASP A 63 12.27 -20.32 17.84
C ASP A 63 13.62 -20.41 17.12
N GLY A 64 14.15 -19.27 16.67
CA GLY A 64 15.39 -19.20 15.91
C GLY A 64 16.63 -19.05 16.77
N ASN A 65 17.80 -19.20 16.13
CA ASN A 65 19.11 -18.99 16.72
C ASN A 65 19.71 -17.66 16.23
N ILE A 66 20.10 -16.81 17.16
CA ILE A 66 20.66 -15.49 16.87
C ILE A 66 22.12 -15.62 16.48
N ILE A 67 22.51 -14.93 15.41
CA ILE A 67 23.91 -14.73 15.00
C ILE A 67 24.25 -13.26 15.27
N GLU A 68 24.77 -12.99 16.47
CA GLU A 68 24.96 -11.62 16.98
C GLU A 68 25.90 -10.77 16.12
N GLU A 69 27.01 -11.35 15.62
CA GLU A 69 28.02 -10.65 14.83
C GLU A 69 27.48 -10.08 13.51
N GLU A 70 26.45 -10.71 12.96
CA GLU A 70 25.87 -10.35 11.65
C GLU A 70 24.43 -9.81 11.75
N ASN A 71 23.92 -9.65 12.96
CA ASN A 71 22.58 -9.12 13.25
C ASN A 71 21.45 -9.80 12.44
N TYR A 72 21.46 -11.13 12.39
CA TYR A 72 20.38 -11.92 11.83
C TYR A 72 20.09 -13.16 12.67
N CYS A 73 19.02 -13.84 12.32
CA CYS A 73 18.53 -15.03 12.97
C CYS A 73 18.44 -16.19 11.98
N ILE A 74 18.84 -17.39 12.37
CA ILE A 74 18.58 -18.62 11.62
C ILE A 74 17.40 -19.33 12.28
N LEU A 75 16.34 -19.53 11.51
CA LEU A 75 15.14 -20.24 11.95
C LEU A 75 15.33 -21.75 11.97
N PRO A 76 14.47 -22.54 12.65
CA PRO A 76 14.60 -23.99 12.74
C PRO A 76 14.61 -24.70 11.37
N ASN A 77 13.99 -24.10 10.35
CA ASN A 77 13.99 -24.61 8.98
C ASN A 77 15.24 -24.24 8.17
N GLY A 78 16.22 -23.55 8.78
CA GLY A 78 17.46 -23.08 8.16
C GLY A 78 17.32 -21.76 7.39
N GLU A 79 16.14 -21.15 7.34
CA GLU A 79 15.93 -19.85 6.68
C GLU A 79 16.45 -18.69 7.51
N LYS A 80 16.91 -17.64 6.82
CA LYS A 80 17.42 -16.42 7.46
C LYS A 80 16.31 -15.42 7.71
N LEU A 81 16.15 -15.00 8.96
CA LEU A 81 15.35 -13.84 9.34
C LEU A 81 16.27 -12.65 9.57
N SER A 82 16.02 -11.56 8.87
CA SER A 82 16.79 -10.31 8.94
C SER A 82 15.89 -9.10 8.80
N LYS A 83 16.48 -7.90 9.00
CA LYS A 83 15.83 -6.63 8.74
C LYS A 83 15.26 -6.62 7.31
N SER A 84 14.04 -6.11 7.16
CA SER A 84 13.35 -6.04 5.87
C SER A 84 13.93 -4.95 4.98
N ILE A 85 14.06 -5.22 3.68
CA ILE A 85 14.33 -4.21 2.65
C ILE A 85 13.08 -4.09 1.79
N ARG A 86 12.31 -3.01 1.98
CA ARG A 86 11.10 -2.72 1.21
C ARG A 86 11.50 -2.12 -0.14
N LYS A 87 11.34 -2.91 -1.21
CA LYS A 87 11.66 -2.53 -2.59
C LYS A 87 10.45 -1.93 -3.30
N GLU A 88 10.70 -1.13 -4.34
CA GLU A 88 9.63 -0.77 -5.27
C GLU A 88 9.10 -2.04 -5.95
N LEU A 89 7.79 -2.14 -6.11
CA LEU A 89 7.10 -3.36 -6.52
C LEU A 89 7.62 -3.94 -7.85
N ARG A 90 7.96 -3.09 -8.83
CA ARG A 90 8.53 -3.48 -10.13
C ARG A 90 10.01 -3.85 -10.08
N MET A 91 10.68 -3.59 -8.94
CA MET A 91 12.08 -3.97 -8.70
C MET A 91 12.20 -5.35 -8.08
N LEU A 92 11.08 -6.01 -7.73
CA LEU A 92 11.08 -7.39 -7.31
C LEU A 92 11.44 -8.31 -8.49
N THR A 93 12.31 -9.29 -8.24
CA THR A 93 12.50 -10.39 -9.18
C THR A 93 11.20 -11.17 -9.37
N ALA A 94 11.09 -11.94 -10.44
CA ALA A 94 9.92 -12.81 -10.66
C ALA A 94 9.70 -13.79 -9.50
N GLU A 95 10.79 -14.29 -8.92
CA GLU A 95 10.75 -15.21 -7.78
C GLU A 95 10.28 -14.50 -6.50
N GLU A 96 10.84 -13.32 -6.16
CA GLU A 96 10.40 -12.51 -5.01
C GLU A 96 8.92 -12.15 -5.13
N ARG A 97 8.47 -11.72 -6.32
CA ARG A 97 7.08 -11.37 -6.59
C ARG A 97 6.15 -12.57 -6.42
N LYS A 98 6.54 -13.72 -6.97
CA LYS A 98 5.77 -14.96 -6.82
C LYS A 98 5.64 -15.38 -5.35
N ARG A 99 6.74 -15.40 -4.60
CA ARG A 99 6.75 -15.75 -3.17
C ARG A 99 5.87 -14.80 -2.37
N TYR A 100 5.90 -13.49 -2.68
CA TYR A 100 5.06 -12.49 -2.03
C TYR A 100 3.56 -12.74 -2.32
N HIS A 101 3.20 -12.98 -3.58
CA HIS A 101 1.81 -13.30 -3.95
C HIS A 101 1.33 -14.61 -3.29
N ASP A 102 2.17 -15.63 -3.23
CA ASP A 102 1.83 -16.90 -2.58
C ASP A 102 1.66 -16.72 -1.05
N ALA A 103 2.47 -15.86 -0.42
CA ALA A 103 2.31 -15.53 0.99
C ALA A 103 1.01 -14.79 1.28
N LEU A 104 0.62 -13.82 0.42
CA LEU A 104 -0.67 -13.13 0.56
C LEU A 104 -1.86 -14.09 0.46
N LYS A 105 -1.80 -15.09 -0.45
CA LYS A 105 -2.82 -16.14 -0.53
C LYS A 105 -2.89 -16.96 0.76
N LYS A 106 -1.75 -17.36 1.31
CA LYS A 106 -1.70 -18.08 2.60
C LYS A 106 -2.26 -17.26 3.75
N LEU A 107 -1.95 -15.93 3.82
CA LEU A 107 -2.54 -15.03 4.81
C LEU A 107 -4.06 -14.89 4.61
N LYS A 108 -4.54 -14.99 3.39
CA LYS A 108 -5.98 -15.00 3.10
C LYS A 108 -6.63 -16.31 3.54
N GLU A 109 -6.01 -17.44 3.25
CA GLU A 109 -6.50 -18.78 3.59
C GLU A 109 -6.53 -19.02 5.11
N ASN A 110 -5.53 -18.55 5.86
CA ASN A 110 -5.46 -18.70 7.32
C ASN A 110 -6.29 -17.66 8.09
N GLY A 111 -6.85 -16.66 7.40
CA GLY A 111 -7.70 -15.61 7.97
C GLY A 111 -6.96 -14.36 8.44
N ASP A 112 -5.64 -14.33 8.50
CA ASP A 112 -4.88 -13.18 8.98
C ASP A 112 -5.10 -11.95 8.09
N PHE A 113 -5.11 -12.10 6.78
CA PHE A 113 -5.41 -10.99 5.85
C PHE A 113 -6.78 -10.38 6.13
N THR A 114 -7.79 -11.22 6.38
CA THR A 114 -9.14 -10.80 6.72
C THR A 114 -9.18 -10.08 8.08
N ASN A 115 -8.39 -10.54 9.07
CA ASN A 115 -8.27 -9.87 10.36
C ASN A 115 -7.68 -8.46 10.22
N PHE A 116 -6.64 -8.29 9.41
CA PHE A 116 -6.08 -6.95 9.10
C PHE A 116 -7.12 -6.06 8.43
N ALA A 117 -7.86 -6.56 7.45
CA ALA A 117 -8.92 -5.81 6.79
C ALA A 117 -10.03 -5.38 7.79
N ASN A 118 -10.43 -6.26 8.71
CA ASN A 118 -11.38 -5.94 9.78
C ASN A 118 -10.85 -4.87 10.73
N ILE A 119 -9.59 -4.96 11.17
CA ILE A 119 -8.97 -3.94 12.03
C ILE A 119 -9.04 -2.55 11.38
N HIS A 120 -8.72 -2.45 10.09
CA HIS A 120 -8.80 -1.17 9.38
C HIS A 120 -10.25 -0.72 9.16
N SER A 121 -11.17 -1.64 8.90
CA SER A 121 -12.58 -1.38 8.67
C SER A 121 -13.28 -0.79 9.88
N GLU A 122 -12.93 -1.27 11.08
CA GLU A 122 -13.58 -0.85 12.32
C GLU A 122 -13.01 0.47 12.83
N ILE A 123 -13.45 1.58 12.22
CA ILE A 123 -13.03 2.95 12.56
C ILE A 123 -13.18 3.23 14.06
N SER A 124 -14.16 2.63 14.73
CA SER A 124 -14.35 2.74 16.19
C SER A 124 -13.21 2.09 16.97
N LEU A 125 -12.60 1.03 16.44
CA LEU A 125 -11.44 0.37 17.03
C LEU A 125 -10.14 1.08 16.64
N SER A 126 -10.05 1.56 15.40
CA SER A 126 -8.88 2.24 14.85
C SER A 126 -8.92 3.76 15.00
N GLY A 127 -9.62 4.27 16.00
CA GLY A 127 -10.07 5.66 16.17
C GLY A 127 -9.09 6.81 15.94
N SER A 128 -7.79 6.56 15.82
CA SER A 128 -6.76 7.53 15.46
C SER A 128 -6.14 7.27 14.08
N SER A 129 -6.65 6.32 13.32
CA SER A 129 -6.05 5.93 12.03
C SER A 129 -6.24 6.93 10.90
N HIS A 130 -7.21 7.86 10.99
CA HIS A 130 -7.53 8.81 9.94
C HIS A 130 -7.93 10.18 10.50
N ALA A 131 -7.78 11.21 9.67
CA ALA A 131 -8.20 12.58 9.93
C ALA A 131 -7.47 13.24 11.11
N GLY A 132 -6.16 13.03 11.21
CA GLY A 132 -5.36 13.70 12.23
C GLY A 132 -3.95 13.14 12.42
N PRO A 133 -3.20 13.68 13.40
CA PRO A 133 -1.76 13.46 13.54
C PRO A 133 -1.34 12.00 13.70
N ALA A 134 -2.20 11.14 14.17
CA ALA A 134 -1.88 9.73 14.36
C ALA A 134 -2.00 8.88 13.09
N PHE A 135 -2.47 9.44 11.96
CA PHE A 135 -2.61 8.74 10.68
C PHE A 135 -1.32 7.99 10.27
N LEU A 136 -0.20 8.70 10.13
CA LEU A 136 1.07 8.10 9.71
C LEU A 136 1.66 7.15 10.78
N PRO A 137 1.73 7.52 12.07
CA PRO A 137 2.18 6.62 13.14
C PRO A 137 1.37 5.33 13.23
N TRP A 138 0.05 5.42 13.09
CA TRP A 138 -0.85 4.26 13.15
C TRP A 138 -0.63 3.31 11.97
N HIS A 139 -0.58 3.83 10.75
CA HIS A 139 -0.36 3.02 9.55
C HIS A 139 1.04 2.39 9.53
N ARG A 140 2.06 3.07 10.09
CA ARG A 140 3.41 2.50 10.29
C ARG A 140 3.37 1.25 11.16
N GLU A 141 2.70 1.32 12.31
CA GLU A 141 2.54 0.18 13.21
C GLU A 141 1.70 -0.93 12.56
N PHE A 142 0.63 -0.58 11.87
CA PHE A 142 -0.23 -1.53 11.15
C PHE A 142 0.56 -2.30 10.07
N LEU A 143 1.36 -1.60 9.27
CA LEU A 143 2.23 -2.23 8.26
C LEU A 143 3.31 -3.11 8.88
N LYS A 144 3.91 -2.70 10.02
CA LYS A 144 4.89 -3.55 10.73
C LYS A 144 4.25 -4.88 11.15
N ARG A 145 3.04 -4.86 11.70
CA ARG A 145 2.31 -6.08 12.09
C ARG A 145 1.99 -6.96 10.89
N PHE A 146 1.55 -6.37 9.81
CA PHE A 146 1.30 -7.09 8.57
C PHE A 146 2.59 -7.73 8.01
N GLU A 147 3.72 -7.02 8.08
CA GLU A 147 5.03 -7.55 7.66
C GLU A 147 5.51 -8.69 8.56
N ILE A 148 5.24 -8.64 9.87
CA ILE A 148 5.50 -9.75 10.79
C ILE A 148 4.67 -10.98 10.40
N ALA A 149 3.40 -10.81 10.06
CA ALA A 149 2.55 -11.91 9.58
C ALA A 149 3.05 -12.51 8.25
N LEU A 150 3.55 -11.68 7.31
CA LEU A 150 4.22 -12.17 6.10
C LEU A 150 5.47 -12.99 6.44
N LYS A 151 6.29 -12.53 7.40
CA LYS A 151 7.51 -13.22 7.83
C LYS A 151 7.24 -14.55 8.54
N GLN A 152 6.07 -14.74 9.13
CA GLN A 152 5.63 -16.04 9.65
C GLN A 152 5.37 -17.06 8.55
N ILE A 153 5.01 -16.58 7.35
CA ILE A 153 4.84 -17.45 6.16
C ILE A 153 6.20 -17.69 5.46
N ASP A 154 6.97 -16.61 5.32
CA ASP A 154 8.26 -16.61 4.64
C ASP A 154 9.14 -15.49 5.22
N PRO A 155 10.20 -15.82 5.98
CA PRO A 155 10.99 -14.86 6.75
C PRO A 155 11.80 -13.87 5.89
N SER A 156 11.97 -14.16 4.60
CA SER A 156 12.69 -13.29 3.67
C SER A 156 11.83 -12.17 3.09
N LEU A 157 10.50 -12.23 3.26
CA LEU A 157 9.59 -11.26 2.68
C LEU A 157 9.57 -9.93 3.42
N SER A 158 9.34 -8.89 2.66
CA SER A 158 9.03 -7.53 3.10
C SER A 158 7.86 -6.98 2.30
N ILE A 159 7.15 -5.97 2.83
CA ILE A 159 6.09 -5.29 2.08
C ILE A 159 6.75 -4.43 1.00
N PRO A 160 6.51 -4.66 -0.30
CA PRO A 160 6.97 -3.74 -1.34
C PRO A 160 6.25 -2.39 -1.25
N TYR A 161 6.84 -1.32 -1.78
CA TYR A 161 6.12 -0.08 -1.97
C TYR A 161 5.74 0.13 -3.44
N TRP A 162 4.59 0.77 -3.67
CA TRP A 162 4.15 1.21 -4.99
C TRP A 162 4.42 2.70 -5.14
N ASP A 163 5.50 3.04 -5.85
CA ASP A 163 5.77 4.41 -6.26
C ASP A 163 4.85 4.80 -7.42
N SER A 164 3.67 5.30 -7.07
CA SER A 164 2.67 5.65 -8.07
C SER A 164 2.99 6.91 -8.88
N THR A 165 4.09 7.62 -8.57
CA THR A 165 4.59 8.70 -9.43
C THR A 165 5.08 8.17 -10.78
N LEU A 166 5.48 6.89 -10.85
CA LEU A 166 5.94 6.25 -12.07
C LEU A 166 4.83 6.08 -13.12
N GLU A 167 3.57 6.13 -12.70
CA GLU A 167 2.40 6.18 -13.57
C GLU A 167 2.02 7.60 -13.99
N SER A 168 2.49 8.64 -13.29
CA SER A 168 2.02 10.02 -13.50
C SER A 168 2.34 10.60 -14.88
N TYR A 169 3.30 10.02 -15.57
CA TYR A 169 3.69 10.42 -16.93
C TYR A 169 2.92 9.70 -18.02
N LEU A 170 2.20 8.62 -17.68
CA LEU A 170 1.40 7.88 -18.65
C LEU A 170 0.20 8.71 -19.12
N PRO A 171 -0.19 8.64 -20.40
CA PRO A 171 -1.43 9.28 -20.89
C PRO A 171 -2.66 8.83 -20.10
N ASN A 172 -2.70 7.55 -19.76
CA ASN A 172 -3.69 6.95 -18.88
C ASN A 172 -2.96 6.09 -17.83
N PRO A 173 -2.85 6.51 -16.57
CA PRO A 173 -2.18 5.75 -15.51
C PRO A 173 -2.73 4.32 -15.32
N GLN A 174 -4.02 4.08 -15.58
CA GLN A 174 -4.66 2.76 -15.54
C GLN A 174 -4.17 1.79 -16.63
N ASP A 175 -3.42 2.29 -17.62
CA ASP A 175 -2.79 1.45 -18.65
C ASP A 175 -1.41 0.93 -18.24
N SER A 176 -0.95 1.24 -17.03
CA SER A 176 0.29 0.68 -16.47
C SER A 176 0.27 -0.85 -16.46
N ILE A 177 1.46 -1.44 -16.67
CA ILE A 177 1.68 -2.89 -16.53
C ILE A 177 1.27 -3.43 -15.16
N LEU A 178 1.20 -2.59 -14.12
CA LEU A 178 0.74 -3.02 -12.81
C LEU A 178 -0.71 -3.53 -12.82
N PHE A 179 -1.56 -3.02 -13.71
CA PHE A 179 -2.94 -3.48 -13.87
C PHE A 179 -3.05 -4.61 -14.90
N SER A 180 -2.17 -5.62 -14.74
CA SER A 180 -2.12 -6.86 -15.52
C SER A 180 -2.00 -8.07 -14.62
N ASP A 181 -2.10 -9.26 -15.18
CA ASP A 181 -2.01 -10.55 -14.49
C ASP A 181 -0.69 -10.78 -13.75
N LEU A 182 0.37 -10.04 -14.15
CA LEU A 182 1.68 -10.12 -13.51
C LEU A 182 1.73 -9.47 -12.11
N PHE A 183 0.82 -8.50 -11.85
CA PHE A 183 0.83 -7.69 -10.62
C PHE A 183 -0.54 -7.63 -9.94
N PHE A 184 -1.39 -6.67 -10.34
CA PHE A 184 -2.65 -6.42 -9.62
C PHE A 184 -3.85 -7.19 -10.19
N GLY A 185 -3.71 -7.78 -11.38
CA GLY A 185 -4.80 -8.40 -12.11
C GLY A 185 -5.62 -7.39 -12.92
N THR A 186 -6.56 -7.91 -13.72
CA THR A 186 -7.52 -7.13 -14.50
C THR A 186 -8.92 -7.28 -13.93
N THR A 187 -9.79 -6.34 -14.25
CA THR A 187 -11.19 -6.33 -13.83
C THR A 187 -12.12 -6.67 -14.99
N ASN A 188 -13.32 -7.18 -14.68
CA ASN A 188 -14.45 -7.25 -15.60
C ASN A 188 -15.17 -5.88 -15.68
N ASP A 189 -16.27 -5.80 -16.42
CA ASP A 189 -17.04 -4.57 -16.60
C ASP A 189 -17.74 -4.10 -15.31
N GLU A 190 -18.01 -5.02 -14.38
CA GLU A 190 -18.57 -4.74 -13.05
C GLU A 190 -17.50 -4.23 -12.08
N GLY A 191 -16.21 -4.34 -12.43
CA GLY A 191 -15.09 -3.93 -11.61
C GLY A 191 -14.47 -5.04 -10.76
N ASP A 192 -14.99 -6.27 -10.80
CA ASP A 192 -14.44 -7.40 -10.06
C ASP A 192 -13.08 -7.82 -10.60
N VAL A 193 -12.12 -8.10 -9.71
CA VAL A 193 -10.81 -8.62 -10.08
C VAL A 193 -10.91 -10.08 -10.47
N ILE A 194 -10.73 -10.37 -11.77
CA ILE A 194 -10.97 -11.69 -12.36
C ILE A 194 -9.70 -12.43 -12.80
N THR A 195 -8.55 -11.76 -12.80
CA THR A 195 -7.25 -12.35 -13.19
C THR A 195 -6.14 -12.03 -12.20
N GLY A 196 -4.97 -12.58 -12.43
CA GLY A 196 -3.76 -12.31 -11.66
C GLY A 196 -3.78 -12.89 -10.24
N PRO A 197 -2.85 -12.46 -9.39
CA PRO A 197 -2.63 -13.07 -8.07
C PRO A 197 -3.77 -12.83 -7.09
N PHE A 198 -4.60 -11.79 -7.29
CA PHE A 198 -5.66 -11.38 -6.37
C PHE A 198 -7.08 -11.78 -6.84
N LYS A 199 -7.15 -12.61 -7.87
CA LYS A 199 -8.38 -13.26 -8.26
C LYS A 199 -8.94 -14.11 -7.12
N ASN A 200 -10.25 -14.04 -6.90
CA ASN A 200 -10.98 -14.75 -5.83
C ASN A 200 -10.55 -14.34 -4.41
N PHE A 201 -10.05 -13.12 -4.22
CA PHE A 201 -9.87 -12.54 -2.90
C PHE A 201 -11.23 -12.09 -2.37
N THR A 202 -11.80 -12.88 -1.47
CA THR A 202 -13.09 -12.56 -0.83
C THR A 202 -12.95 -11.32 0.07
N THR A 203 -13.98 -10.49 0.13
CA THR A 203 -14.01 -9.32 1.00
C THR A 203 -14.49 -9.65 2.42
N ILE A 204 -14.29 -8.73 3.37
CA ILE A 204 -14.86 -8.85 4.73
C ILE A 204 -16.38 -8.79 4.72
N ASN A 205 -17.00 -8.28 3.65
CA ASN A 205 -18.46 -8.21 3.47
C ASN A 205 -19.02 -9.50 2.86
N GLY A 206 -18.17 -10.46 2.49
CA GLY A 206 -18.54 -11.74 1.89
C GLY A 206 -18.65 -11.73 0.37
N ASP A 207 -18.24 -10.63 -0.32
CA ASP A 207 -18.17 -10.61 -1.77
C ASP A 207 -17.05 -11.57 -2.24
N PRO A 208 -17.26 -12.31 -3.34
CA PRO A 208 -16.30 -13.33 -3.78
C PRO A 208 -15.01 -12.75 -4.36
N ASN A 209 -15.03 -11.49 -4.79
CA ASN A 209 -13.91 -10.78 -5.38
C ASN A 209 -13.79 -9.38 -4.79
N ILE A 210 -12.57 -8.86 -4.72
CA ILE A 210 -12.35 -7.42 -4.54
C ILE A 210 -12.77 -6.68 -5.81
N SER A 211 -13.25 -5.44 -5.65
CA SER A 211 -13.68 -4.61 -6.78
C SER A 211 -12.79 -3.36 -6.92
N ARG A 212 -12.66 -2.88 -8.17
CA ARG A 212 -11.93 -1.65 -8.53
C ARG A 212 -12.66 -0.88 -9.61
N ASN A 213 -12.50 0.44 -9.63
CA ASN A 213 -12.99 1.34 -10.67
C ASN A 213 -11.88 2.30 -11.09
N ILE A 214 -10.80 1.74 -11.65
CA ILE A 214 -9.49 2.38 -11.82
C ILE A 214 -9.57 3.57 -12.77
N GLY A 215 -9.11 4.73 -12.32
CA GLY A 215 -9.00 5.96 -13.12
C GLY A 215 -10.31 6.70 -13.34
N ASN A 216 -11.41 6.30 -12.67
CA ASN A 216 -12.70 7.02 -12.79
C ASN A 216 -12.67 8.37 -12.09
N ILE A 217 -12.08 8.45 -10.89
CA ILE A 217 -11.87 9.68 -10.12
C ILE A 217 -10.52 9.61 -9.41
N GLY A 218 -10.04 10.74 -8.88
CA GLY A 218 -8.75 10.79 -8.20
C GLY A 218 -7.57 10.77 -9.16
N GLY A 219 -6.41 10.35 -8.69
CA GLY A 219 -5.17 10.28 -9.48
C GLY A 219 -4.02 9.67 -8.70
N VAL A 220 -2.94 9.38 -9.40
CA VAL A 220 -1.68 8.87 -8.82
C VAL A 220 -0.84 10.02 -8.27
N PHE A 221 0.14 9.73 -7.38
CA PHE A 221 1.10 10.73 -6.92
C PHE A 221 1.87 11.36 -8.08
N LYS A 222 2.24 12.63 -7.92
CA LYS A 222 3.10 13.37 -8.84
C LYS A 222 4.39 13.78 -8.15
N ASP A 223 5.49 13.87 -8.90
CA ASP A 223 6.77 14.34 -8.34
C ASP A 223 6.63 15.71 -7.68
N LEU A 224 5.86 16.64 -8.27
CA LEU A 224 5.62 17.96 -7.70
C LEU A 224 4.93 17.92 -6.32
N GLU A 225 4.09 16.92 -6.06
CA GLU A 225 3.46 16.73 -4.76
C GLU A 225 4.48 16.21 -3.73
N ILE A 226 5.37 15.32 -4.16
CA ILE A 226 6.49 14.86 -3.31
C ILE A 226 7.42 16.04 -2.99
N ASP A 227 7.82 16.82 -4.00
CA ASP A 227 8.68 18.01 -3.82
C ASP A 227 8.02 19.02 -2.87
N TYR A 228 6.71 19.24 -3.00
CA TYR A 228 5.96 20.11 -2.10
C TYR A 228 6.04 19.64 -0.65
N LEU A 229 5.85 18.34 -0.41
CA LEU A 229 5.95 17.76 0.93
C LEU A 229 7.38 17.86 1.49
N MET A 230 8.40 17.58 0.67
CA MET A 230 9.81 17.68 1.11
C MET A 230 10.22 19.09 1.52
N ASN A 231 9.55 20.13 1.01
CA ASN A 231 9.79 21.52 1.38
C ASN A 231 9.04 21.96 2.66
N LYS A 232 8.20 21.12 3.26
CA LYS A 232 7.59 21.40 4.56
C LYS A 232 8.65 21.34 5.66
N THR A 233 8.58 22.27 6.62
CA THR A 233 9.61 22.43 7.66
C THR A 233 9.13 22.01 9.05
N SER A 234 7.83 21.86 9.23
CA SER A 234 7.21 21.47 10.50
C SER A 234 6.52 20.11 10.41
N ILE A 235 6.63 19.31 11.48
CA ILE A 235 5.89 18.07 11.64
C ILE A 235 4.37 18.30 11.57
N ASP A 236 3.90 19.44 12.03
CA ASP A 236 2.49 19.82 12.00
C ASP A 236 1.96 19.89 10.56
N GLU A 237 2.79 20.33 9.61
CA GLU A 237 2.41 20.41 8.18
C GLU A 237 2.35 19.03 7.51
N ILE A 238 2.94 17.99 8.12
CA ILE A 238 2.97 16.61 7.61
C ILE A 238 1.91 15.76 8.29
N LEU A 239 1.78 15.86 9.63
CA LEU A 239 0.91 14.98 10.40
C LEU A 239 -0.50 15.54 10.59
N ILE A 240 -0.68 16.87 10.58
CA ILE A 240 -2.00 17.44 10.78
C ILE A 240 -2.76 17.43 9.46
N PHE A 241 -3.81 16.61 9.41
CA PHE A 241 -4.84 16.72 8.40
C PHE A 241 -6.01 17.49 9.02
N PRO A 242 -6.20 18.76 8.66
CA PRO A 242 -7.35 19.52 9.14
C PRO A 242 -8.60 19.05 8.38
N ALA A 243 -9.12 17.88 8.69
CA ALA A 243 -10.47 17.50 8.32
C ALA A 243 -11.44 18.43 9.07
N ALA A 244 -11.39 19.66 8.67
CA ALA A 244 -12.37 20.72 8.84
C ALA A 244 -13.26 20.61 10.09
N ARG A 245 -12.70 20.74 11.28
CA ARG A 245 -13.48 21.33 12.37
C ARG A 245 -13.52 22.83 12.11
N ASN A 246 -14.70 23.40 12.04
CA ASN A 246 -14.94 24.80 11.65
C ASN A 246 -14.13 25.84 12.46
N ASN A 247 -13.58 25.46 13.61
CA ASN A 247 -12.83 26.32 14.52
C ASN A 247 -11.33 26.02 14.56
N CYS A 248 -10.81 25.11 13.71
CA CYS A 248 -9.39 24.79 13.72
C CYS A 248 -8.56 25.99 13.25
N SER A 249 -7.53 26.34 14.03
CA SER A 249 -6.60 27.42 13.71
C SER A 249 -5.62 27.06 12.58
N VAL A 250 -5.45 25.76 12.31
CA VAL A 250 -4.61 25.26 11.22
C VAL A 250 -5.43 25.31 9.92
N LYS A 251 -4.85 25.92 8.90
CA LYS A 251 -5.50 25.97 7.58
C LYS A 251 -5.46 24.61 6.91
N VAL A 252 -6.56 24.25 6.24
CA VAL A 252 -6.63 23.04 5.40
C VAL A 252 -5.58 23.12 4.31
N ASP A 253 -4.73 22.10 4.23
CA ASP A 253 -3.78 21.92 3.13
C ASP A 253 -4.19 20.71 2.29
N PHE A 254 -4.81 20.97 1.14
CA PHE A 254 -5.21 19.91 0.19
C PHE A 254 -4.02 19.25 -0.53
N ASN A 255 -2.79 19.72 -0.29
CA ASN A 255 -1.56 19.06 -0.73
C ASN A 255 -0.83 18.35 0.44
N GLY A 256 -1.45 18.27 1.63
CA GLY A 256 -0.94 17.50 2.75
C GLY A 256 -0.95 16.00 2.47
N LEU A 257 -0.02 15.25 3.07
CA LEU A 257 0.24 13.86 2.72
C LEU A 257 -1.01 12.96 2.87
N GLU A 258 -1.77 13.10 3.96
CA GLU A 258 -3.00 12.33 4.17
C GLU A 258 -4.07 12.64 3.11
N PHE A 259 -4.18 13.90 2.65
CA PHE A 259 -5.12 14.26 1.61
C PHE A 259 -4.73 13.69 0.25
N ILE A 260 -3.45 13.84 -0.13
CA ILE A 260 -2.98 13.34 -1.44
C ILE A 260 -3.07 11.81 -1.50
N HIS A 261 -2.76 11.11 -0.39
CA HIS A 261 -2.91 9.66 -0.35
C HIS A 261 -4.33 9.21 -0.66
N ALA A 262 -5.35 9.97 -0.22
CA ALA A 262 -6.75 9.66 -0.52
C ALA A 262 -7.07 9.73 -2.03
N ASN A 263 -6.33 10.51 -2.82
CA ASN A 263 -6.49 10.53 -4.28
C ASN A 263 -6.15 9.19 -4.92
N ILE A 264 -5.19 8.44 -4.37
CA ILE A 264 -4.82 7.12 -4.87
C ILE A 264 -5.92 6.10 -4.51
N HIS A 265 -6.49 6.17 -3.32
CA HIS A 265 -7.66 5.39 -2.96
C HIS A 265 -8.82 5.63 -3.94
N ASN A 266 -9.10 6.88 -4.26
CA ASN A 266 -10.10 7.28 -5.25
C ASN A 266 -9.74 6.77 -6.65
N PHE A 267 -8.46 6.81 -7.04
CA PHE A 267 -7.99 6.36 -8.34
C PHE A 267 -8.18 4.86 -8.55
N ILE A 268 -7.92 4.04 -7.55
CA ILE A 268 -8.20 2.60 -7.60
C ILE A 268 -9.71 2.34 -7.55
N GLY A 269 -10.44 3.09 -6.72
CA GLY A 269 -11.89 2.94 -6.59
C GLY A 269 -12.31 1.60 -5.98
N GLY A 270 -13.56 1.23 -6.16
CA GLY A 270 -14.11 -0.03 -5.63
C GLY A 270 -13.89 -0.18 -4.13
N ASP A 271 -13.31 -1.30 -3.68
CA ASP A 271 -12.99 -1.52 -2.26
C ASP A 271 -12.07 -0.45 -1.69
N MET A 272 -11.08 0.03 -2.47
CA MET A 272 -10.14 1.06 -2.03
C MET A 272 -10.79 2.44 -1.79
N PHE A 273 -11.98 2.70 -2.32
CA PHE A 273 -12.65 4.00 -2.22
C PHE A 273 -13.15 4.33 -0.81
N LEU A 274 -13.59 3.34 -0.06
CA LEU A 274 -14.12 3.54 1.29
C LEU A 274 -13.13 3.03 2.33
N THR A 275 -12.89 3.82 3.38
CA THR A 275 -12.04 3.42 4.52
C THR A 275 -12.42 2.05 5.07
N ALA A 276 -13.74 1.77 5.18
CA ALA A 276 -14.26 0.52 5.73
C ALA A 276 -13.93 -0.74 4.88
N THR A 277 -13.56 -0.59 3.61
CA THR A 277 -13.28 -1.71 2.70
C THR A 277 -11.88 -1.67 2.11
N ALA A 278 -11.16 -0.55 2.25
CA ALA A 278 -9.91 -0.31 1.54
C ALA A 278 -8.85 -1.41 1.73
N ALA A 279 -8.73 -1.95 2.94
CA ALA A 279 -7.76 -3.00 3.24
C ALA A 279 -8.17 -4.42 2.77
N ASN A 280 -9.35 -4.58 2.12
CA ASN A 280 -9.67 -5.79 1.37
C ASN A 280 -8.75 -5.97 0.16
N ASP A 281 -8.33 -4.85 -0.46
CA ASP A 281 -7.48 -4.87 -1.63
C ASP A 281 -6.00 -4.88 -1.23
N PRO A 282 -5.19 -5.86 -1.68
CA PRO A 282 -3.75 -5.88 -1.41
C PRO A 282 -2.99 -4.63 -1.89
N ILE A 283 -3.53 -3.85 -2.83
CA ILE A 283 -2.95 -2.55 -3.26
C ILE A 283 -2.83 -1.59 -2.07
N PHE A 284 -3.72 -1.67 -1.09
CA PHE A 284 -3.67 -0.90 0.15
C PHE A 284 -2.28 -0.94 0.80
N TYR A 285 -1.72 -2.14 0.99
CA TYR A 285 -0.44 -2.31 1.70
C TYR A 285 0.74 -1.75 0.91
N PHE A 286 0.74 -1.88 -0.41
CA PHE A 286 1.78 -1.31 -1.28
C PHE A 286 1.71 0.22 -1.31
N HIS A 287 0.50 0.77 -1.35
CA HIS A 287 0.25 2.20 -1.31
C HIS A 287 0.67 2.81 0.02
N HIS A 288 0.21 2.27 1.15
CA HIS A 288 0.59 2.76 2.48
C HIS A 288 2.07 2.56 2.80
N SER A 289 2.72 1.54 2.23
CA SER A 289 4.18 1.40 2.28
C SER A 289 4.88 2.58 1.58
N PHE A 290 4.35 3.07 0.45
CA PHE A 290 4.89 4.26 -0.21
C PHE A 290 4.60 5.54 0.58
N VAL A 291 3.42 5.67 1.17
CA VAL A 291 3.07 6.79 2.07
C VAL A 291 4.03 6.87 3.26
N ASP A 292 4.34 5.75 3.91
CA ASP A 292 5.33 5.67 4.99
C ASP A 292 6.75 6.01 4.49
N PHE A 293 7.11 5.60 3.27
CA PHE A 293 8.39 5.96 2.66
C PHE A 293 8.51 7.46 2.41
N ILE A 294 7.47 8.12 1.87
CA ILE A 294 7.45 9.58 1.69
C ILE A 294 7.64 10.28 3.04
N TRP A 295 6.93 9.84 4.07
CA TRP A 295 7.09 10.37 5.42
C TRP A 295 8.51 10.18 5.95
N GLU A 296 9.11 9.01 5.78
CA GLU A 296 10.49 8.75 6.23
C GLU A 296 11.53 9.58 5.46
N MET A 297 11.33 9.82 4.15
CA MET A 297 12.18 10.75 3.39
C MET A 297 12.10 12.15 3.98
N TRP A 298 10.90 12.64 4.29
CA TRP A 298 10.73 13.94 4.93
C TRP A 298 11.41 14.01 6.30
N ARG A 299 11.21 12.99 7.15
CA ARG A 299 11.86 12.91 8.48
C ARG A 299 13.38 12.98 8.40
N LYS A 300 13.97 12.24 7.46
CA LYS A 300 15.43 12.25 7.26
C LYS A 300 15.98 13.59 6.77
N ASN A 301 15.20 14.30 5.96
CA ASN A 301 15.63 15.58 5.39
C ASN A 301 15.45 16.77 6.35
N ASN A 302 14.43 16.72 7.20
CA ASN A 302 13.96 17.90 7.96
C ASN A 302 14.10 17.78 9.48
N GLN A 303 14.42 16.59 10.00
CA GLN A 303 14.52 16.34 11.44
C GLN A 303 15.85 15.65 11.78
N ASN A 304 16.47 16.06 12.88
CA ASN A 304 17.54 15.28 13.48
C ASN A 304 16.98 14.02 14.16
N ARG A 305 17.85 13.15 14.65
CA ARG A 305 17.44 11.84 15.20
C ARG A 305 16.52 11.96 16.42
N GLU A 306 16.78 12.93 17.32
CA GLU A 306 15.99 13.17 18.52
C GLU A 306 14.61 13.75 18.17
N GLU A 307 14.57 14.70 17.24
CA GLU A 307 13.32 15.29 16.76
C GLU A 307 12.40 14.24 16.12
N ARG A 308 12.97 13.28 15.38
CA ARG A 308 12.20 12.20 14.76
C ARG A 308 11.41 11.35 15.75
N GLU A 309 11.91 11.18 16.98
CA GLU A 309 11.27 10.37 18.01
C GLU A 309 10.33 11.16 18.92
N ASN A 310 10.61 12.45 19.13
CA ASN A 310 10.01 13.21 20.23
C ASN A 310 9.10 14.34 19.78
N VAL A 311 9.21 14.80 18.51
CA VAL A 311 8.41 15.91 18.03
C VAL A 311 7.10 15.39 17.42
N TYR A 312 6.03 15.56 18.17
CA TYR A 312 4.66 15.22 17.79
C TYR A 312 3.80 16.49 17.84
N PRO A 313 2.78 16.66 16.99
CA PRO A 313 1.88 17.81 17.06
C PRO A 313 1.24 18.00 18.43
N LYS A 314 1.04 19.26 18.82
CA LYS A 314 0.39 19.60 20.10
C LYS A 314 -1.07 19.15 20.10
N ASP A 315 -1.59 18.89 21.30
CA ASP A 315 -2.98 18.56 21.51
C ASP A 315 -3.87 19.76 21.16
N MET A 316 -4.67 19.62 20.10
CA MET A 316 -5.56 20.69 19.58
C MET A 316 -7.00 20.17 19.46
N TYR A 317 -7.79 20.36 20.53
CA TYR A 317 -9.19 19.90 20.61
C TYR A 317 -10.08 20.50 19.52
N ASP A 318 -9.75 21.71 19.03
CA ASP A 318 -10.50 22.39 17.98
C ASP A 318 -10.20 21.85 16.57
N CYS A 319 -9.11 21.08 16.41
CA CYS A 319 -8.66 20.58 15.12
C CYS A 319 -8.96 19.10 14.90
N PHE A 320 -8.75 18.25 15.90
CA PHE A 320 -8.94 16.81 15.77
C PHE A 320 -9.39 16.16 17.09
N SER A 321 -9.81 14.91 17.02
CA SER A 321 -10.23 14.14 18.20
C SER A 321 -9.05 13.93 19.14
N GLU A 322 -9.32 13.87 20.46
CA GLU A 322 -8.32 13.51 21.47
C GLU A 322 -7.69 12.13 21.24
N LEU A 323 -8.33 11.24 20.44
CA LEU A 323 -7.76 9.96 20.07
C LEU A 323 -6.47 10.09 19.25
N HIS A 324 -6.25 11.27 18.65
CA HIS A 324 -5.02 11.58 17.91
C HIS A 324 -3.90 12.17 18.75
N PHE A 325 -4.13 12.47 20.06
CA PHE A 325 -3.08 13.04 20.89
C PHE A 325 -1.94 12.06 21.09
N GLY A 326 -0.71 12.58 21.10
CA GLY A 326 0.49 11.75 21.16
C GLY A 326 0.53 10.80 22.35
N THR A 327 -0.02 11.24 23.50
CA THR A 327 -0.06 10.46 24.75
C THR A 327 -1.19 9.43 24.84
N LYS A 328 -2.14 9.45 23.90
CA LYS A 328 -3.25 8.48 23.88
C LYS A 328 -2.82 7.14 23.31
N LEU A 329 -3.50 6.07 23.78
CA LEU A 329 -3.25 4.72 23.27
C LEU A 329 -3.64 4.61 21.80
N MET A 330 -2.79 3.96 21.02
CA MET A 330 -2.98 3.69 19.60
C MET A 330 -3.95 2.51 19.42
N LYS A 331 -5.25 2.79 19.41
CA LYS A 331 -6.26 1.72 19.26
C LYS A 331 -6.24 1.12 17.85
N PRO A 332 -6.37 -0.21 17.70
CA PRO A 332 -6.50 -1.23 18.76
C PRO A 332 -5.15 -1.74 19.30
N PHE A 333 -4.05 -1.07 19.02
CA PHE A 333 -2.70 -1.45 19.42
C PHE A 333 -2.33 -0.82 20.75
N GLU A 334 -3.11 -1.14 21.80
CA GLU A 334 -3.11 -0.44 23.11
C GLU A 334 -1.81 -0.60 23.91
N GLU A 335 -0.88 -1.44 23.49
CA GLU A 335 0.48 -1.50 24.02
C GLU A 335 1.35 -0.30 23.59
N TRP A 336 0.87 0.49 22.60
CA TRP A 336 1.53 1.67 22.07
C TRP A 336 0.68 2.93 22.29
N LYS A 337 1.36 4.07 22.44
CA LYS A 337 0.78 5.40 22.31
C LYS A 337 0.98 5.88 20.87
N ASN A 338 0.20 6.88 20.44
CA ASN A 338 0.36 7.42 19.09
C ASN A 338 1.79 7.93 18.82
N ILE A 339 2.43 8.58 19.79
CA ILE A 339 3.82 9.06 19.69
C ILE A 339 4.83 7.90 19.50
N ASP A 340 4.54 6.70 19.99
CA ASP A 340 5.44 5.55 19.85
C ASP A 340 5.63 5.15 18.38
N GLY A 341 4.67 5.48 17.48
CA GLY A 341 4.85 5.28 16.04
C GLY A 341 5.91 6.17 15.39
N LEU A 342 6.47 7.13 16.14
CA LEU A 342 7.60 7.97 15.71
C LEU A 342 8.96 7.31 15.96
N LYS A 343 9.06 6.23 16.74
CA LYS A 343 10.33 5.62 17.14
C LYS A 343 11.23 5.32 15.96
N ASN A 344 12.53 5.64 16.11
CA ASN A 344 13.53 5.32 15.08
C ASN A 344 13.73 3.82 14.94
N GLU A 345 13.40 3.00 15.96
CA GLU A 345 13.52 1.54 15.96
C GLU A 345 12.81 0.89 14.77
N TYR A 346 11.70 1.47 14.26
CA TYR A 346 11.04 0.96 13.05
C TYR A 346 12.01 0.88 11.88
N ILE A 347 12.75 1.96 11.61
CA ILE A 347 13.67 2.07 10.47
C ILE A 347 15.06 1.52 10.80
N ASP A 348 15.49 1.64 12.06
CA ASP A 348 16.81 1.15 12.46
C ASP A 348 16.86 -0.37 12.48
N ASN A 349 15.80 -1.03 13.00
CA ASN A 349 15.84 -2.43 13.37
C ASN A 349 14.89 -3.31 12.54
N MET A 350 13.70 -2.81 12.17
CA MET A 350 12.66 -3.64 11.56
C MET A 350 12.72 -3.63 10.04
N TYR A 351 12.78 -2.45 9.42
CA TYR A 351 12.82 -2.33 7.96
C TYR A 351 13.57 -1.09 7.49
N GLU A 352 13.89 -1.08 6.21
CA GLU A 352 14.36 0.10 5.49
C GLU A 352 13.80 0.09 4.06
N TYR A 353 13.83 1.25 3.41
CA TYR A 353 13.39 1.39 2.02
C TYR A 353 14.58 1.35 1.07
N ALA A 354 14.51 0.48 0.06
CA ALA A 354 15.35 0.60 -1.11
C ALA A 354 15.03 1.91 -1.86
N PRO A 355 16.03 2.56 -2.47
CA PRO A 355 15.82 3.82 -3.16
C PRO A 355 14.81 3.69 -4.31
N ARG A 356 14.14 4.80 -4.62
CA ARG A 356 13.27 4.93 -5.79
C ARG A 356 14.09 4.70 -7.08
N PRO A 357 13.54 4.03 -8.13
CA PRO A 357 14.22 3.89 -9.40
C PRO A 357 14.43 5.27 -10.06
N ILE A 358 15.64 5.50 -10.53
CA ILE A 358 16.05 6.74 -11.19
C ILE A 358 16.75 6.43 -12.52
N CYS A 359 16.65 7.34 -13.46
CA CYS A 359 17.45 7.31 -14.68
C CYS A 359 17.91 8.73 -15.08
N SER A 360 18.88 8.80 -16.00
CA SER A 360 19.43 10.06 -16.49
C SER A 360 19.83 9.92 -17.96
N LEU A 361 20.22 11.02 -18.62
CA LEU A 361 20.76 10.99 -19.97
C LEU A 361 22.01 10.10 -20.11
N SER A 362 22.81 9.98 -19.06
CA SER A 362 24.01 9.13 -19.05
C SER A 362 23.71 7.66 -18.69
N ASN A 363 22.53 7.38 -18.10
CA ASN A 363 22.08 6.04 -17.77
C ASN A 363 20.56 5.94 -17.98
N LEU A 364 20.17 5.41 -19.12
CA LEU A 364 18.76 5.24 -19.49
C LEU A 364 18.11 3.99 -18.87
N SER A 365 18.81 3.23 -18.06
CA SER A 365 18.25 2.08 -17.38
C SER A 365 17.55 2.48 -16.07
N CYS A 366 16.32 2.02 -15.89
CA CYS A 366 15.59 2.11 -14.61
C CYS A 366 15.77 0.87 -13.73
N GLY A 367 16.59 -0.11 -14.16
CA GLY A 367 16.89 -1.33 -13.40
C GLY A 367 15.76 -2.35 -13.33
N SER A 368 14.70 -2.20 -14.13
CA SER A 368 13.54 -3.09 -14.14
C SER A 368 13.02 -3.29 -15.58
N GLU A 369 12.61 -4.52 -15.89
CA GLU A 369 11.95 -4.84 -17.16
C GLU A 369 10.55 -4.19 -17.30
N PHE A 370 9.95 -3.71 -16.21
CA PHE A 370 8.64 -3.08 -16.14
C PHE A 370 8.68 -1.55 -16.19
N LEU A 371 9.89 -0.99 -16.29
CA LEU A 371 10.12 0.45 -16.35
C LEU A 371 10.89 0.82 -17.63
N PHE A 372 10.72 2.05 -18.07
CA PHE A 372 11.57 2.68 -19.09
C PHE A 372 11.95 4.09 -18.65
N CYS A 373 13.07 4.61 -19.19
CA CYS A 373 13.50 5.98 -18.94
C CYS A 373 12.84 6.91 -19.95
N PHE A 374 11.90 7.73 -19.48
CA PHE A 374 11.32 8.81 -20.26
C PHE A 374 12.17 10.07 -20.09
N VAL A 375 12.76 10.55 -21.19
CA VAL A 375 13.55 11.79 -21.20
C VAL A 375 12.69 12.93 -21.72
N ASN A 376 12.44 13.91 -20.87
CA ASN A 376 11.69 15.12 -21.22
C ASN A 376 12.52 16.36 -20.84
N ASN A 377 12.73 17.28 -21.78
CA ASN A 377 13.52 18.50 -21.58
C ASN A 377 14.90 18.26 -20.94
N GLY A 378 15.58 17.18 -21.33
CA GLY A 378 16.91 16.83 -20.83
C GLY A 378 16.93 16.18 -19.44
N VAL A 379 15.77 15.90 -18.84
CA VAL A 379 15.64 15.21 -17.55
C VAL A 379 15.11 13.80 -17.77
N GLY A 380 15.84 12.79 -17.28
CA GLY A 380 15.39 11.40 -17.29
C GLY A 380 14.46 11.12 -16.11
N LYS A 381 13.36 10.43 -16.37
CA LYS A 381 12.39 9.98 -15.37
C LYS A 381 12.03 8.53 -15.62
N CYS A 382 12.19 7.68 -14.63
CA CYS A 382 11.67 6.32 -14.72
C CYS A 382 10.14 6.36 -14.78
N THR A 383 9.58 5.62 -15.71
CA THR A 383 8.15 5.61 -16.02
C THR A 383 7.69 4.17 -16.18
N ALA A 384 6.49 3.86 -15.72
CA ALA A 384 5.92 2.52 -15.86
C ALA A 384 5.72 2.16 -17.33
N LYS A 385 6.02 0.92 -17.72
CA LYS A 385 5.64 0.41 -19.05
C LYS A 385 4.13 0.25 -19.13
N ILE A 386 3.63 0.42 -20.36
CA ILE A 386 2.22 0.33 -20.72
C ILE A 386 1.91 -1.11 -21.12
N LYS A 387 0.82 -1.65 -20.59
CA LYS A 387 0.31 -2.97 -20.98
C LYS A 387 -0.19 -2.98 -22.45
N ILE A 388 -0.29 -4.15 -23.04
CA ILE A 388 -0.86 -4.32 -24.39
C ILE A 388 -2.29 -3.74 -24.42
N ASN A 389 -2.61 -3.06 -25.54
CA ASN A 389 -3.82 -2.28 -25.78
C ASN A 389 -3.94 -0.97 -24.98
N GLY A 390 -2.97 -0.63 -24.12
CA GLY A 390 -2.92 0.65 -23.43
C GLY A 390 -2.52 1.81 -24.34
N ASN A 391 -2.89 3.03 -23.91
CA ASN A 391 -2.62 4.28 -24.62
C ASN A 391 -1.15 4.70 -24.46
N CYS A 392 -0.40 4.75 -25.55
CA CYS A 392 1.01 5.17 -25.60
C CYS A 392 1.26 6.43 -26.44
N LYS A 393 0.23 7.24 -26.68
CA LYS A 393 0.28 8.37 -27.65
C LYS A 393 1.44 9.33 -27.44
N ASN A 394 1.86 9.56 -26.16
CA ASN A 394 2.97 10.46 -25.85
C ASN A 394 4.35 9.80 -25.98
N PHE A 395 4.41 8.52 -26.28
CA PHE A 395 5.63 7.70 -26.32
C PHE A 395 5.86 7.04 -27.68
N GLU A 396 5.24 7.57 -28.74
CA GLU A 396 5.49 7.11 -30.11
C GLU A 396 6.99 7.25 -30.45
N GLY A 397 7.58 6.17 -30.93
CA GLY A 397 9.04 6.11 -31.22
C GLY A 397 9.91 5.65 -30.03
N ILE A 398 9.38 5.54 -28.83
CA ILE A 398 10.08 4.94 -27.67
C ILE A 398 9.77 3.45 -27.63
N LYS A 399 10.75 2.62 -28.01
CA LYS A 399 10.58 1.16 -28.10
C LYS A 399 10.19 0.52 -26.78
N GLU A 400 10.73 1.04 -25.70
CA GLU A 400 10.63 0.47 -24.35
C GLU A 400 9.31 0.85 -23.63
N ALA A 401 8.50 1.76 -24.20
CA ALA A 401 7.29 2.27 -23.54
C ALA A 401 6.20 1.20 -23.34
N CYS A 402 6.11 0.23 -24.26
CA CYS A 402 5.18 -0.89 -24.17
C CYS A 402 5.85 -2.13 -23.58
N TYR A 403 5.17 -2.80 -22.66
CA TYR A 403 5.63 -4.11 -22.17
C TYR A 403 5.33 -5.18 -23.23
N GLU A 404 6.37 -5.92 -23.68
CA GLU A 404 6.28 -6.97 -24.71
C GLU A 404 5.61 -6.51 -26.04
N GLY A 405 5.72 -5.21 -26.34
CA GLY A 405 5.05 -4.63 -27.51
C GLY A 405 5.73 -3.39 -28.04
N ILE A 406 5.10 -2.79 -29.06
CA ILE A 406 5.49 -1.51 -29.65
C ILE A 406 4.31 -0.55 -29.71
N CYS A 407 4.59 0.76 -29.64
CA CYS A 407 3.58 1.80 -29.77
C CYS A 407 3.26 2.04 -31.28
N ILE A 408 2.04 1.71 -31.68
CA ILE A 408 1.55 1.91 -33.05
C ILE A 408 0.26 2.73 -33.00
N ASN A 409 0.24 3.88 -33.64
CA ASN A 409 -0.92 4.77 -33.68
C ASN A 409 -1.50 5.04 -32.28
N GLY A 410 -0.62 5.35 -31.34
CA GLY A 410 -0.98 5.69 -29.96
C GLY A 410 -1.45 4.52 -29.09
N THR A 411 -1.31 3.28 -29.54
CA THR A 411 -1.71 2.08 -28.79
C THR A 411 -0.59 1.05 -28.75
N CYS A 412 -0.33 0.46 -27.59
CA CYS A 412 0.62 -0.64 -27.44
C CYS A 412 0.09 -1.92 -28.09
N LYS A 413 0.82 -2.43 -29.09
CA LYS A 413 0.52 -3.66 -29.82
C LYS A 413 1.57 -4.73 -29.56
N SER A 414 1.16 -5.99 -29.46
CA SER A 414 2.08 -7.12 -29.30
C SER A 414 3.01 -7.27 -30.49
N ASN A 415 4.27 -7.61 -30.24
CA ASN A 415 5.25 -7.90 -31.28
C ASN A 415 4.86 -9.10 -32.18
N SER A 416 4.01 -9.99 -31.72
CA SER A 416 3.52 -11.15 -32.49
C SER A 416 2.54 -10.81 -33.61
N SER A 417 2.02 -9.56 -33.69
CA SER A 417 1.11 -9.14 -34.76
C SER A 417 1.81 -8.83 -36.12
N ASN A 418 3.15 -8.87 -36.16
CA ASN A 418 3.92 -8.65 -37.37
C ASN A 418 4.51 -9.91 -38.03
N MET A 419 4.18 -11.12 -37.54
CA MET A 419 4.51 -12.38 -38.22
C MET A 419 3.32 -12.94 -39.01
N THR A 420 2.68 -12.13 -39.86
CA THR A 420 2.03 -12.69 -41.03
C THR A 420 3.11 -12.86 -42.08
N ASN A 421 3.68 -14.05 -42.14
CA ASN A 421 4.45 -14.51 -43.31
C ASN A 421 3.71 -14.12 -44.58
N PRO A 422 4.34 -13.45 -45.56
CA PRO A 422 3.82 -13.50 -46.91
C PRO A 422 3.97 -14.95 -47.36
N GLN A 423 2.86 -15.68 -47.45
CA GLN A 423 2.83 -16.93 -48.20
C GLN A 423 3.38 -16.63 -49.58
N ILE A 424 4.61 -17.11 -49.85
CA ILE A 424 5.12 -17.26 -51.19
C ILE A 424 4.22 -18.30 -51.87
N GLN A 425 3.27 -17.82 -52.67
CA GLN A 425 2.54 -18.64 -53.60
C GLN A 425 3.58 -19.19 -54.63
N LEU A 426 4.00 -20.42 -54.40
CA LEU A 426 4.55 -21.26 -55.45
C LEU A 426 3.40 -21.68 -56.34
N SER A 427 3.05 -20.82 -57.28
CA SER A 427 2.21 -21.17 -58.43
C SER A 427 3.09 -21.32 -59.68
N ASN A 428 3.13 -22.58 -60.16
CA ASN A 428 3.35 -22.97 -61.53
C ASN A 428 4.74 -22.71 -62.17
N LEU A 429 5.63 -23.69 -62.06
CA LEU A 429 6.47 -24.07 -63.20
C LEU A 429 6.06 -25.45 -63.64
N LYS A 430 5.25 -25.46 -64.71
CA LYS A 430 4.93 -26.64 -65.51
C LYS A 430 6.20 -27.14 -66.19
N ASN A 431 6.29 -28.47 -66.21
CA ASN A 431 7.14 -29.29 -67.06
C ASN A 431 7.30 -28.74 -68.49
N ASP A 432 8.52 -28.58 -68.92
CA ASP A 432 8.89 -28.79 -70.36
C ASP A 432 10.03 -29.79 -70.41
N THR A 433 9.65 -30.94 -70.85
CA THR A 433 10.48 -32.04 -71.36
C THR A 433 11.27 -31.54 -72.61
N LEU A 434 12.56 -31.69 -72.61
CA LEU A 434 13.34 -31.77 -73.81
C LEU A 434 14.32 -32.92 -73.78
N THR A 435 14.00 -33.93 -74.58
CA THR A 435 14.84 -34.99 -75.09
C THR A 435 16.01 -34.42 -75.91
N ILE A 436 17.21 -34.79 -75.65
CA ILE A 436 18.21 -35.55 -76.46
C ILE A 436 19.41 -35.89 -75.61
#